data_7f4291edd635d3a9ce308d4d99e713eb
#
_entry.id   7f4291edd635d3a9ce308d4d99e713eb
#
_cell.length_a   1.000
_cell.length_b   1.000
_cell.length_c   1.000
_cell.angle_alpha   90.00
_cell.angle_beta   90.00
_cell.angle_gamma   90.00
#
_symmetry.space_group_name_H-M   'P 1'
#
loop_
_entity.id
_entity.type
_entity.pdbx_description
1 polymer ?
#
loop_
_entity_poly.entity_id
_entity_poly.type
_entity_poly.pdbx_seq_one_letter_code
_entity_poly.pdbx_strand_id
1 'polypeptide(L)' 'YDLEPMIMDCWHVCDDLQVVFRQIGDGEREPTHDEMMNTLMGMQQLYQWKFEQLFFKYEQVLKGQRE' A
#
# COMPACT_ATOMS: atom_id res chain seq x y z
N TYR A 1 9.18 -9.60 -16.13
CA TYR A 1 7.81 -9.76 -15.64
C TYR A 1 7.31 -8.51 -14.95
N ASP A 2 6.03 -8.28 -15.01
CA ASP A 2 5.39 -7.13 -14.37
C ASP A 2 5.14 -7.31 -12.87
N LEU A 3 5.46 -8.50 -12.34
CA LEU A 3 5.26 -8.78 -10.91
C LEU A 3 6.22 -7.99 -10.03
N GLU A 4 7.47 -7.86 -10.43
CA GLU A 4 8.45 -7.19 -9.59
C GLU A 4 8.08 -5.73 -9.30
N PRO A 5 7.74 -4.90 -10.31
CA PRO A 5 7.30 -3.54 -10.02
C PRO A 5 6.03 -3.49 -9.16
N MET A 6 5.12 -4.44 -9.34
CA MET A 6 3.89 -4.48 -8.55
C MET A 6 4.17 -4.84 -7.09
N ILE A 7 5.12 -5.76 -6.87
CA ILE A 7 5.55 -6.09 -5.51
C ILE A 7 6.20 -4.88 -4.85
N MET A 8 7.06 -4.16 -5.60
CA MET A 8 7.71 -2.96 -5.09
C MET A 8 6.68 -1.88 -4.74
N ASP A 9 5.64 -1.72 -5.56
CA ASP A 9 4.57 -0.77 -5.27
C ASP A 9 3.87 -1.11 -3.96
N CYS A 10 3.62 -2.39 -3.71
CA CYS A 10 3.01 -2.81 -2.45
C CYS A 10 3.95 -2.55 -1.27
N TRP A 11 5.26 -2.65 -1.49
CA TRP A 11 6.26 -2.42 -0.44
C TRP A 11 6.30 -0.96 -0.02
N HIS A 12 5.82 -0.06 -0.86
CA HIS A 12 5.75 1.38 -0.53
C HIS A 12 4.86 1.67 0.68
N VAL A 13 4.08 0.69 1.15
CA VAL A 13 3.31 0.88 2.39
C VAL A 13 4.23 1.28 3.56
N CYS A 14 5.46 0.79 3.56
CA CYS A 14 6.43 1.14 4.61
C CYS A 14 6.81 2.62 4.55
N ASP A 15 6.98 3.16 3.34
CA ASP A 15 7.28 4.57 3.15
C ASP A 15 6.10 5.44 3.56
N ASP A 16 4.89 5.01 3.21
CA ASP A 16 3.67 5.73 3.55
C ASP A 16 3.47 5.78 5.07
N LEU A 17 3.74 4.66 5.74
CA LEU A 17 3.67 4.62 7.20
C LEU A 17 4.70 5.56 7.83
N GLN A 18 5.87 5.69 7.23
CA GLN A 18 6.89 6.61 7.72
C GLN A 18 6.41 8.05 7.66
N VAL A 19 5.69 8.43 6.61
CA VAL A 19 5.09 9.76 6.50
C VAL A 19 4.11 9.99 7.66
N VAL A 20 3.29 8.98 7.98
CA VAL A 20 2.35 9.06 9.09
C VAL A 20 3.09 9.24 10.42
N PHE A 21 4.14 8.45 10.65
CA PHE A 21 4.94 8.56 11.87
C PHE A 21 5.55 9.95 12.02
N ARG A 22 6.08 10.52 10.95
CA ARG A 22 6.67 11.85 10.99
C ARG A 22 5.63 12.92 11.32
N GLN A 23 4.45 12.80 10.75
CA GLN A 23 3.38 13.76 11.01
C GLN A 23 2.96 13.73 12.49
N ILE A 24 2.91 12.54 13.08
CA ILE A 24 2.56 12.39 14.48
C ILE A 24 3.69 12.90 15.39
N GLY A 25 4.94 12.56 15.08
CA GLY A 25 6.07 12.87 15.94
C GLY A 25 6.72 14.22 15.71
N ASP A 26 6.90 14.60 14.44
CA ASP A 26 7.70 15.76 14.05
C ASP A 26 6.89 16.84 13.31
N GLY A 27 5.60 16.61 13.08
CA GLY A 27 4.75 17.56 12.38
C GLY A 27 4.53 18.83 13.22
N GLU A 28 4.28 19.94 12.53
CA GLU A 28 3.97 21.21 13.19
C GLU A 28 2.69 21.14 14.00
N ARG A 29 1.79 20.25 13.58
CA ARG A 29 0.50 20.06 14.23
C ARG A 29 0.25 18.56 14.36
N GLU A 30 -0.08 18.12 15.56
CA GLU A 30 -0.47 16.74 15.77
C GLU A 30 -1.82 16.47 15.08
N PRO A 31 -1.93 15.39 14.29
CA PRO A 31 -3.20 15.10 13.64
C PRO A 31 -4.27 14.72 14.65
N THR A 32 -5.51 15.08 14.36
CA THR A 32 -6.65 14.69 15.19
C THR A 32 -6.91 13.19 15.04
N HIS A 33 -7.70 12.65 15.97
CA HIS A 33 -8.10 11.25 15.91
C HIS A 33 -8.80 10.94 14.57
N ASP A 34 -9.71 11.82 14.15
CA ASP A 34 -10.44 11.62 12.89
C ASP A 34 -9.50 11.66 11.67
N GLU A 35 -8.55 12.57 11.66
CA GLU A 35 -7.57 12.66 10.59
C GLU A 35 -6.74 11.38 10.49
N MET A 36 -6.30 10.86 11.64
CA MET A 36 -5.53 9.61 11.65
C MET A 36 -6.37 8.43 11.17
N MET A 37 -7.61 8.33 11.62
CA MET A 37 -8.50 7.25 11.19
C MET A 37 -8.77 7.30 9.69
N ASN A 38 -9.06 8.49 9.17
CA ASN A 38 -9.32 8.65 7.74
C ASN A 38 -8.10 8.30 6.90
N THR A 39 -6.91 8.71 7.37
CA THR A 39 -5.67 8.40 6.67
C THR A 39 -5.40 6.89 6.62
N LEU A 40 -5.56 6.23 7.77
CA LEU A 40 -5.33 4.79 7.85
C LEU A 40 -6.35 3.99 7.03
N MET A 41 -7.60 4.42 7.05
CA MET A 41 -8.64 3.79 6.25
C MET A 41 -8.38 3.96 4.76
N GLY A 42 -7.91 5.15 4.36
CA GLY A 42 -7.54 5.41 2.97
C GLY A 42 -6.37 4.53 2.52
N MET A 43 -5.36 4.39 3.38
CA MET A 43 -4.23 3.50 3.10
C MET A 43 -4.69 2.05 2.98
N GLN A 44 -5.54 1.61 3.88
CA GLN A 44 -6.08 0.25 3.84
C GLN A 44 -6.79 -0.02 2.52
N GLN A 45 -7.65 0.91 2.09
CA GLN A 45 -8.38 0.76 0.83
C GLN A 45 -7.44 0.75 -0.37
N LEU A 46 -6.47 1.66 -0.40
CA LEU A 46 -5.52 1.73 -1.49
C LEU A 46 -4.71 0.45 -1.61
N TYR A 47 -4.20 -0.06 -0.49
CA TYR A 47 -3.38 -1.25 -0.51
C TYR A 47 -4.20 -2.51 -0.74
N GLN A 48 -5.47 -2.51 -0.35
CA GLN A 48 -6.39 -3.57 -0.73
C GLN A 48 -6.46 -3.70 -2.25
N TRP A 49 -6.60 -2.58 -2.95
CA TRP A 49 -6.64 -2.57 -4.41
C TRP A 49 -5.29 -2.99 -5.01
N LYS A 50 -4.18 -2.51 -4.43
CA LYS A 50 -2.85 -2.88 -4.93
C LYS A 50 -2.61 -4.38 -4.81
N PHE A 51 -2.97 -4.97 -3.68
CA PHE A 51 -2.78 -6.41 -3.48
C PHE A 51 -3.74 -7.24 -4.35
N GLU A 52 -4.95 -6.77 -4.58
CA GLU A 52 -5.87 -7.44 -5.50
C GLU A 52 -5.30 -7.49 -6.91
N GLN A 53 -4.76 -6.36 -7.38
CA GLN A 53 -4.14 -6.30 -8.70
C GLN A 53 -2.90 -7.18 -8.78
N LEU A 54 -2.10 -7.19 -7.72
CA LEU A 54 -0.93 -8.06 -7.66
C LEU A 54 -1.33 -9.53 -7.73
N PHE A 55 -2.33 -9.92 -6.96
CA PHE A 55 -2.79 -11.31 -6.96
C PHE A 55 -3.35 -11.73 -8.31
N PHE A 56 -4.10 -10.84 -8.94
CA PHE A 56 -4.62 -11.08 -10.29
C PHE A 56 -3.48 -11.34 -11.29
N LYS A 57 -2.45 -10.51 -11.22
CA LYS A 57 -1.29 -10.66 -12.10
C LYS A 57 -0.54 -11.96 -11.81
N TYR A 58 -0.42 -12.30 -10.53
CA TYR A 58 0.21 -13.56 -10.12
C TYR A 58 -0.53 -14.76 -10.71
N GLU A 59 -1.85 -14.76 -10.68
CA GLU A 59 -2.64 -15.83 -11.26
C GLU A 59 -2.42 -15.94 -12.78
N GLN A 60 -2.33 -14.80 -13.45
CA GLN A 60 -2.06 -14.81 -14.89
C GLN A 60 -0.70 -15.41 -15.21
N VAL A 61 0.32 -15.07 -14.41
CA VAL A 61 1.66 -15.62 -14.60
C VAL A 61 1.64 -17.13 -14.40
N LEU A 62 0.94 -17.60 -13.37
CA LEU A 62 0.80 -19.05 -13.14
C LEU A 62 0.14 -19.77 -14.31
N LYS A 63 -0.93 -19.19 -14.84
CA LYS A 63 -1.62 -19.78 -15.98
C LYS A 63 -0.71 -19.86 -17.22
N GLY A 64 0.07 -18.81 -17.45
CA GLY A 64 1.01 -18.80 -18.55
C GLY A 64 2.09 -19.87 -18.42
N GLN A 65 2.53 -20.15 -17.20
CA GLN A 65 3.54 -21.16 -16.94
C GLN A 65 3.01 -22.59 -17.10
N ARG A 66 1.72 -22.79 -16.91
CA ARG A 66 1.10 -24.11 -17.05
C ARG A 66 0.86 -24.53 -18.50
N GLU A 67 0.83 -23.59 -19.38
CA GLU A 67 0.65 -23.83 -20.80
C GLU A 67 2.00 -24.03 -21.51
#